data_e43c2e3d70c3fb1cf4aae18ace45be58
#
_entry.id   e43c2e3d70c3fb1cf4aae18ace45be58
#
_cell.length_a   1.000
_cell.length_b   1.000
_cell.length_c   1.000
_cell.angle_alpha   90.00
_cell.angle_beta   90.00
_cell.angle_gamma   90.00
#
_symmetry.space_group_name_H-M   'P 1'
#
loop_
_entity.id
_entity.type
_entity.pdbx_description
1 polymer ?
#
loop_
_entity_poly.entity_id
_entity_poly.type
_entity_poly.pdbx_seq_one_letter_code
_entity_poly.pdbx_strand_id
1 'polypeptide(L)'
;MILLVESDAECGQALARLVRRSGDRVRLVRTPGAAVAAAQRESFDLAVVDLFVTGGGVDLARRLTRLVPRVYLSVGPKLLTDELLETAIGFPVLRKRDLPGLMA
;
A
#
# COMPACT_ATOMS: atom_id res chain seq x y z
N MET A 1 -10.89 -5.11 5.52
CA MET A 1 -10.71 -4.36 4.24
C MET A 1 -9.29 -3.85 4.13
N ILE A 2 -8.74 -3.89 2.95
CA ILE A 2 -7.38 -3.42 2.64
C ILE A 2 -7.45 -2.05 1.97
N LEU A 3 -6.63 -1.11 2.46
CA LEU A 3 -6.39 0.15 1.78
C LEU A 3 -5.18 -0.01 0.86
N LEU A 4 -5.39 0.14 -0.44
CA LEU A 4 -4.33 0.04 -1.44
C LEU A 4 -4.07 1.43 -2.04
N VAL A 5 -2.84 1.90 -1.88
CA VAL A 5 -2.42 3.22 -2.37
C VAL A 5 -1.44 3.05 -3.52
N GLU A 6 -1.88 3.42 -4.72
CA GLU A 6 -1.11 3.26 -5.96
C GLU A 6 -1.42 4.41 -6.91
N SER A 7 -0.42 5.20 -7.28
CA SER A 7 -0.62 6.35 -8.17
C SER A 7 -0.83 5.97 -9.63
N ASP A 8 -0.33 4.82 -10.07
CA ASP A 8 -0.57 4.30 -11.41
C ASP A 8 -1.94 3.62 -11.48
N ALA A 9 -2.84 4.17 -12.32
CA ALA A 9 -4.21 3.68 -12.39
C ALA A 9 -4.32 2.23 -12.88
N GLU A 10 -3.57 1.85 -13.89
CA GLU A 10 -3.62 0.48 -14.44
C GLU A 10 -3.05 -0.53 -13.45
N CYS A 11 -1.91 -0.21 -12.86
CA CYS A 11 -1.28 -1.05 -11.84
C CYS A 11 -2.20 -1.22 -10.63
N GLY A 12 -2.77 -0.12 -10.13
CA GLY A 12 -3.68 -0.14 -8.99
C GLY A 12 -4.91 -0.99 -9.24
N GLN A 13 -5.54 -0.85 -10.40
CA GLN A 13 -6.71 -1.64 -10.76
C GLN A 13 -6.39 -3.14 -10.90
N ALA A 14 -5.24 -3.46 -11.49
CA ALA A 14 -4.81 -4.85 -11.62
C ALA A 14 -4.55 -5.49 -10.26
N LEU A 15 -3.86 -4.79 -9.36
CA LEU A 15 -3.59 -5.26 -8.00
C LEU A 15 -4.88 -5.42 -7.20
N ALA A 16 -5.79 -4.45 -7.29
CA ALA A 16 -7.07 -4.52 -6.60
C ALA A 16 -7.88 -5.74 -7.04
N ARG A 17 -7.90 -6.05 -8.34
CA ARG A 17 -8.55 -7.26 -8.85
C ARG A 17 -7.94 -8.53 -8.29
N LEU A 18 -6.62 -8.62 -8.24
CA LEU A 18 -5.94 -9.79 -7.70
C LEU A 18 -6.24 -9.98 -6.21
N VAL A 19 -6.23 -8.91 -5.43
CA VAL A 19 -6.55 -8.98 -4.00
C VAL A 19 -8.00 -9.40 -3.79
N ARG A 20 -8.94 -8.86 -4.57
CA ARG A 20 -10.36 -9.25 -4.50
C ARG A 20 -10.58 -10.71 -4.85
N ARG A 21 -9.83 -11.25 -5.81
CA ARG A 21 -9.89 -12.69 -6.14
C ARG A 21 -9.48 -13.58 -4.99
N SER A 22 -8.62 -13.08 -4.09
CA SER A 22 -8.23 -13.79 -2.88
C SER A 22 -9.27 -13.72 -1.77
N GLY A 23 -10.40 -13.05 -2.01
CA GLY A 23 -11.50 -12.93 -1.06
C GLY A 23 -11.47 -11.67 -0.20
N ASP A 24 -10.48 -10.80 -0.38
CA ASP A 24 -10.36 -9.58 0.41
C ASP A 24 -11.12 -8.41 -0.22
N ARG A 25 -11.61 -7.54 0.64
CA ARG A 25 -12.23 -6.27 0.24
C ARG A 25 -11.13 -5.22 0.14
N VAL A 26 -11.19 -4.40 -0.90
CA VAL A 26 -10.14 -3.41 -1.21
C VAL A 26 -10.75 -2.05 -1.48
N ARG A 27 -10.14 -1.02 -0.89
CA ARG A 27 -10.34 0.37 -1.29
C ARG A 27 -9.07 0.84 -1.98
N LEU A 28 -9.17 1.14 -3.27
CA LEU A 28 -8.06 1.67 -4.04
C LEU A 28 -8.12 3.19 -4.05
N VAL A 29 -7.01 3.82 -3.68
CA VAL A 29 -6.82 5.28 -3.76
C VAL A 29 -5.49 5.59 -4.46
N ARG A 30 -5.37 6.78 -5.01
CA ARG A 30 -4.22 7.13 -5.87
C ARG A 30 -3.31 8.19 -5.28
N THR A 31 -3.72 8.88 -4.23
CA THR A 31 -2.96 10.00 -3.66
C THR A 31 -2.85 9.87 -2.15
N PRO A 32 -1.80 10.48 -1.55
CA PRO A 32 -1.67 10.51 -0.09
C PRO A 32 -2.87 11.15 0.60
N GLY A 33 -3.40 12.25 0.06
CA GLY A 33 -4.57 12.91 0.64
C GLY A 33 -5.81 12.01 0.64
N ALA A 34 -6.07 11.31 -0.46
CA ALA A 34 -7.18 10.37 -0.55
C ALA A 34 -7.00 9.18 0.41
N ALA A 35 -5.76 8.72 0.60
CA ALA A 35 -5.46 7.63 1.53
C ALA A 35 -5.77 8.02 2.97
N VAL A 36 -5.31 9.17 3.40
CA VAL A 36 -5.58 9.67 4.76
C VAL A 36 -7.07 9.90 4.97
N ALA A 37 -7.74 10.51 4.01
CA ALA A 37 -9.19 10.75 4.08
C ALA A 37 -9.97 9.43 4.20
N ALA A 38 -9.61 8.42 3.41
CA ALA A 38 -10.25 7.10 3.50
C ALA A 38 -10.01 6.45 4.87
N ALA A 39 -8.76 6.48 5.38
CA ALA A 39 -8.41 5.90 6.66
C ALA A 39 -9.10 6.58 7.84
N GLN A 40 -9.46 7.85 7.71
CA GLN A 40 -10.23 8.57 8.73
C GLN A 40 -11.72 8.22 8.73
N ARG A 41 -12.24 7.78 7.58
CA ARG A 41 -13.68 7.50 7.42
C ARG A 41 -14.04 6.04 7.50
N GLU A 42 -13.13 5.14 7.14
CA GLU A 42 -13.36 3.71 7.08
C GLU A 42 -12.33 2.97 7.94
N SER A 43 -12.72 1.81 8.44
CA SER A 43 -11.80 0.93 9.16
C SER A 43 -11.10 -0.02 8.20
N PHE A 44 -9.78 -0.05 8.27
CA PHE A 44 -8.96 -0.96 7.48
C PHE A 44 -8.15 -1.87 8.39
N ASP A 45 -7.99 -3.12 7.98
CA ASP A 45 -7.14 -4.10 8.68
C ASP A 45 -5.67 -3.86 8.37
N LEU A 46 -5.40 -3.45 7.13
CA LEU A 46 -4.06 -3.09 6.72
C LEU A 46 -4.09 -2.11 5.55
N ALA A 47 -2.98 -1.42 5.37
CA ALA A 47 -2.73 -0.56 4.23
C ALA A 47 -1.47 -1.03 3.50
N VAL A 48 -1.51 -0.98 2.19
CA VAL A 48 -0.36 -1.23 1.32
C VAL A 48 -0.12 0.03 0.51
N VAL A 49 1.06 0.60 0.68
CA VAL A 49 1.44 1.88 0.07
C VAL A 49 2.56 1.64 -0.92
N ASP A 50 2.36 2.04 -2.17
CA ASP A 50 3.45 2.01 -3.14
C ASP A 50 4.58 2.93 -2.67
N LEU A 51 5.79 2.38 -2.59
CA LEU A 51 6.98 3.12 -2.15
C LEU A 51 7.18 4.40 -2.96
N PHE A 52 6.84 4.34 -4.25
CA PHE A 52 7.03 5.44 -5.18
C PHE A 52 5.75 6.24 -5.45
N VAL A 53 4.76 6.15 -4.58
CA VAL A 53 3.56 6.98 -4.75
C VAL A 53 3.95 8.46 -4.79
N THR A 54 3.30 9.20 -5.68
CA THR A 54 3.53 10.64 -5.81
C THR A 54 3.26 11.33 -4.47
N GLY A 55 4.23 12.06 -3.96
CA GLY A 55 4.17 12.68 -2.64
C GLY A 55 4.92 11.91 -1.53
N GLY A 56 5.47 10.73 -1.84
CA GLY A 56 6.32 9.96 -0.93
C GLY A 56 5.62 8.86 -0.18
N GLY A 57 5.98 7.60 -0.49
CA GLY A 57 5.37 6.41 0.13
C GLY A 57 5.73 6.24 1.60
N VAL A 58 6.97 6.49 1.98
CA VAL A 58 7.42 6.34 3.38
C VAL A 58 6.73 7.33 4.30
N ASP A 59 6.64 8.59 3.90
CA ASP A 59 5.97 9.61 4.71
C ASP A 59 4.48 9.30 4.87
N LEU A 60 3.82 8.88 3.80
CA LEU A 60 2.44 8.45 3.88
C LEU A 60 2.27 7.24 4.80
N ALA A 61 3.14 6.25 4.69
CA ALA A 61 3.09 5.06 5.54
C ALA A 61 3.20 5.45 7.02
N ARG A 62 4.09 6.36 7.37
CA ARG A 62 4.22 6.87 8.75
C ARG A 62 2.93 7.52 9.25
N ARG A 63 2.28 8.31 8.41
CA ARG A 63 0.99 8.95 8.75
C ARG A 63 -0.10 7.92 8.96
N LEU A 64 -0.15 6.89 8.11
CA LEU A 64 -1.17 5.85 8.18
C LEU A 64 -1.02 4.92 9.39
N THR A 65 0.17 4.78 9.99
CA THR A 65 0.36 3.95 11.17
C THR A 65 -0.49 4.38 12.37
N ARG A 66 -0.93 5.62 12.40
CA ARG A 66 -1.82 6.13 13.45
C ARG A 66 -3.29 5.78 13.23
N LEU A 67 -3.65 5.37 12.01
CA LEU A 67 -5.03 5.16 11.58
C LEU A 67 -5.32 3.71 11.21
N VAL A 68 -4.30 2.96 10.83
CA VAL A 68 -4.41 1.60 10.31
C VAL A 68 -3.42 0.71 11.10
N PRO A 69 -3.87 -0.45 11.62
CA PRO A 69 -3.03 -1.27 12.51
C PRO A 69 -1.80 -1.88 11.85
N ARG A 70 -1.86 -2.16 10.56
CA ARG A 70 -0.72 -2.73 9.82
C ARG A 70 -0.50 -1.95 8.54
N VAL A 71 0.72 -1.50 8.30
CA VAL A 71 1.09 -0.74 7.10
C VAL A 71 2.30 -1.39 6.45
N TYR A 72 2.17 -1.67 5.16
CA TYR A 72 3.21 -2.25 4.33
C TYR A 72 3.56 -1.29 3.20
N LEU A 73 4.83 -1.31 2.80
CA LEU A 73 5.26 -0.67 1.55
C LEU A 73 5.33 -1.71 0.45
N SER A 74 4.90 -1.36 -0.75
CA SER A 74 4.98 -2.24 -1.90
C SER A 74 5.95 -1.69 -2.94
N VAL A 75 6.60 -2.61 -3.65
CA VAL A 75 7.52 -2.28 -4.72
C VAL A 75 7.22 -3.12 -5.96
N GLY A 76 7.37 -2.50 -7.12
CA GLY A 76 7.29 -3.22 -8.39
C GLY A 76 8.54 -4.06 -8.65
N PRO A 77 8.62 -4.75 -9.80
CA PRO A 77 9.73 -5.61 -10.15
C PRO A 77 11.05 -4.86 -10.38
N LYS A 78 11.00 -3.54 -10.51
CA LYS A 78 12.17 -2.70 -10.72
C LYS A 78 12.71 -2.22 -9.38
N LEU A 79 13.86 -2.78 -9.00
CA LEU A 79 14.84 -2.13 -8.14
C LEU A 79 14.45 -1.83 -6.70
N LEU A 80 14.68 -2.79 -5.84
CA LEU A 80 15.11 -2.46 -4.50
C LEU A 80 16.62 -2.37 -4.52
N THR A 81 17.13 -1.15 -4.46
CA THR A 81 18.52 -0.92 -4.07
C THR A 81 18.61 -0.96 -2.55
N ASP A 82 19.80 -1.23 -2.01
CA ASP A 82 20.00 -1.21 -0.56
C ASP A 82 19.60 0.16 0.04
N GLU A 83 19.83 1.24 -0.69
CA GLU A 83 19.44 2.59 -0.28
C GLU A 83 17.92 2.73 -0.12
N LEU A 84 17.13 2.13 -1.02
CA LEU A 84 15.66 2.18 -0.92
C LEU A 84 15.16 1.34 0.24
N LEU A 85 15.80 0.21 0.52
CA LEU A 85 15.48 -0.60 1.71
C LEU A 85 15.79 0.16 2.99
N GLU A 86 16.89 0.87 3.06
CA GLU A 86 17.22 1.72 4.22
C GLU A 86 16.19 2.83 4.41
N THR A 87 15.72 3.44 3.33
CA THR A 87 14.66 4.46 3.38
C THR A 87 13.35 3.89 3.91
N ALA A 88 13.06 2.63 3.62
CA ALA A 88 11.86 1.94 4.09
C ALA A 88 12.02 1.30 5.48
N ILE A 89 13.13 1.52 6.17
CA ILE A 89 13.38 0.99 7.52
C ILE A 89 12.20 1.32 8.45
N GLY A 90 11.71 0.30 9.14
CA GLY A 90 10.58 0.40 10.04
C GLY A 90 9.26 -0.06 9.43
N PHE A 91 9.23 -0.34 8.12
CA PHE A 91 8.05 -0.89 7.46
C PHE A 91 8.37 -2.19 6.75
N PRO A 92 7.51 -3.20 6.84
CA PRO A 92 7.66 -4.38 5.99
C PRO A 92 7.45 -3.98 4.53
N VAL A 93 8.32 -4.48 3.67
CA VAL A 93 8.30 -4.22 2.23
C VAL A 93 7.87 -5.48 1.50
N LEU A 94 6.88 -5.33 0.62
CA LEU A 94 6.32 -6.43 -0.16
C LEU A 94 6.51 -6.18 -1.64
N ARG A 95 6.74 -7.24 -2.38
CA ARG A 95 6.62 -7.19 -3.84
C ARG A 95 5.14 -7.21 -4.21
N LYS A 96 4.77 -6.42 -5.22
CA LYS A 96 3.36 -6.31 -5.63
C LYS A 96 2.74 -7.67 -5.98
N ARG A 97 3.52 -8.60 -6.53
CA ARG A 97 3.05 -9.96 -6.84
C ARG A 97 2.63 -10.77 -5.61
N ASP A 98 3.09 -10.41 -4.43
CA ASP A 98 2.80 -11.14 -3.19
C ASP A 98 1.57 -10.60 -2.45
N LEU A 99 0.98 -9.50 -2.92
CA LEU A 99 -0.18 -8.87 -2.29
C LEU A 99 -1.39 -9.81 -2.14
N PRO A 100 -1.75 -10.66 -3.13
CA PRO A 100 -2.94 -11.49 -3.03
C PRO A 100 -2.93 -12.49 -1.87
N GLY A 101 -1.76 -12.83 -1.35
CA GLY A 101 -1.65 -13.77 -0.22
C GLY A 101 -1.56 -13.11 1.16
N LEU A 102 -1.60 -11.80 1.22
CA LEU A 102 -1.23 -11.04 2.41
C LEU A 102 -2.17 -11.25 3.60
N MET A 103 -3.45 -11.43 3.34
CA MET A 103 -4.48 -11.63 4.37
C MET A 103 -4.81 -13.10 4.61
N ALA A 104 -4.30 -13.98 3.77
CA ALA A 104 -4.59 -15.40 3.86
C ALA A 104 -3.99 -16.06 5.10
#